data_07e0c53910249d66352e1caaaf8ad28e
#
_entry.id   07e0c53910249d66352e1caaaf8ad28e
#
_cell.length_a   1.000
_cell.length_b   1.000
_cell.length_c   1.000
_cell.angle_alpha   90.00
_cell.angle_beta   90.00
_cell.angle_gamma   90.00
#
_symmetry.space_group_name_H-M   'P 1'
#
loop_
_entity.id
_entity.type
_entity.pdbx_description
1 polymer ?
#
loop_
_entity_poly.entity_id
_entity_poly.type
_entity_poly.pdbx_seq_one_letter_code
_entity_poly.pdbx_strand_id
1 'polypeptide(L)'
;MKRTRLSLLAAVFLAVLSIHAQESMTAVVERGLSRARHQAQFLANTLESTPDALPRTFEKGKLVTCKYNNWVSGFFPGVLWMLYEHYGDEELRRQAELFTSRVEPAKRMTNTHDLGFMLYCSFGHGYRLTGNEHYQQVIEEGTHSLLTRWNPKLGVMRSWDFNKKWQFPVIIDNMMNLEMLCYMSKHTGDRSFEKIACTHANTTIKNHFRKDYSTYHVVSYDTISGKPHVKNTHQGYADESAWARGQAWGLYGYTMMYRETGKKAYLKQARAIASFLVNHPNMPKDKVPYWDYNAPDIPNAKRDASAAAIMASALIE
;
A
#
# COMPACT_ATOMS: atom_id res chain seq x y z
N MET A 1 -3.58 -30.43 61.28
CA MET A 1 -2.45 -29.95 60.44
C MET A 1 -2.48 -30.36 58.96
N LYS A 2 -3.41 -31.18 58.45
CA LYS A 2 -3.45 -31.56 57.01
C LYS A 2 -4.34 -30.66 56.12
N ARG A 3 -5.27 -29.87 56.70
CA ARG A 3 -6.17 -28.98 55.93
C ARG A 3 -5.56 -27.64 55.51
N THR A 4 -4.58 -27.13 56.24
CA THR A 4 -3.91 -25.84 55.94
C THR A 4 -2.88 -25.92 54.80
N ARG A 5 -2.31 -27.09 54.51
CA ARG A 5 -1.35 -27.26 53.42
C ARG A 5 -2.01 -27.38 52.03
N LEU A 6 -3.26 -27.88 51.96
CA LEU A 6 -4.00 -27.97 50.68
C LEU A 6 -4.48 -26.57 50.21
N SER A 7 -4.84 -25.69 51.16
CA SER A 7 -5.30 -24.34 50.85
C SER A 7 -4.18 -23.43 50.29
N LEU A 8 -2.94 -23.61 50.80
CA LEU A 8 -1.79 -22.84 50.30
C LEU A 8 -1.34 -23.29 48.87
N LEU A 9 -1.40 -24.59 48.61
CA LEU A 9 -1.08 -25.12 47.28
C LEU A 9 -2.10 -24.71 46.21
N ALA A 10 -3.39 -24.65 46.58
CA ALA A 10 -4.45 -24.18 45.68
C ALA A 10 -4.32 -22.65 45.37
N ALA A 11 -3.95 -21.86 46.38
CA ALA A 11 -3.72 -20.42 46.23
C ALA A 11 -2.48 -20.12 45.36
N VAL A 12 -1.41 -20.91 45.48
CA VAL A 12 -0.21 -20.79 44.64
C VAL A 12 -0.49 -21.25 43.19
N PHE A 13 -1.30 -22.31 42.98
CA PHE A 13 -1.71 -22.75 41.64
C PHE A 13 -2.65 -21.76 40.95
N LEU A 14 -3.55 -21.09 41.71
CA LEU A 14 -4.38 -20.00 41.19
C LEU A 14 -3.58 -18.72 40.85
N ALA A 15 -2.50 -18.46 41.59
CA ALA A 15 -1.62 -17.32 41.31
C ALA A 15 -0.69 -17.53 40.12
N VAL A 16 -0.44 -18.78 39.70
CA VAL A 16 0.37 -19.12 38.51
C VAL A 16 -0.49 -19.20 37.25
N LEU A 17 -1.82 -19.30 37.37
CA LEU A 17 -2.76 -19.32 36.25
C LEU A 17 -3.22 -17.92 35.77
N SER A 18 -2.76 -16.88 36.39
CA SER A 18 -3.12 -15.53 36.01
C SER A 18 -1.88 -14.72 35.70
N ILE A 19 -1.92 -14.11 34.62
CA ILE A 19 -1.17 -13.00 34.06
C ILE A 19 -0.40 -13.43 32.80
N HIS A 20 -1.11 -13.96 31.84
CA HIS A 20 -0.92 -13.38 30.52
C HIS A 20 -1.81 -12.13 30.49
N ALA A 21 -1.38 -11.07 31.15
CA ALA A 21 -2.00 -9.77 30.96
C ALA A 21 -1.86 -9.49 29.47
N GLN A 22 -3.00 -9.43 28.78
CA GLN A 22 -3.03 -9.07 27.37
C GLN A 22 -2.33 -7.73 27.25
N GLU A 23 -1.20 -7.71 26.54
CA GLU A 23 -0.41 -6.50 26.33
C GLU A 23 -1.33 -5.38 25.82
N SER A 24 -1.25 -4.19 26.38
CA SER A 24 -2.09 -3.08 25.91
C SER A 24 -1.78 -2.73 24.45
N MET A 25 -2.77 -2.29 23.72
CA MET A 25 -2.59 -1.85 22.33
C MET A 25 -1.48 -0.79 22.22
N THR A 26 -1.43 0.16 23.17
CA THR A 26 -0.37 1.17 23.23
C THR A 26 1.01 0.53 23.33
N ALA A 27 1.21 -0.46 24.20
CA ALA A 27 2.49 -1.15 24.33
C ALA A 27 2.88 -1.92 23.06
N VAL A 28 1.90 -2.54 22.38
CA VAL A 28 2.11 -3.20 21.08
C VAL A 28 2.57 -2.20 20.01
N VAL A 29 1.90 -1.05 19.94
CA VAL A 29 2.22 0.02 18.98
C VAL A 29 3.63 0.57 19.26
N GLU A 30 3.93 0.95 20.49
CA GLU A 30 5.25 1.48 20.88
C GLU A 30 6.38 0.49 20.58
N ARG A 31 6.19 -0.78 20.90
CA ARG A 31 7.16 -1.83 20.56
C ARG A 31 7.33 -1.97 19.04
N GLY A 32 6.24 -1.91 18.29
CA GLY A 32 6.26 -1.96 16.82
C GLY A 32 7.04 -0.79 16.24
N LEU A 33 6.73 0.43 16.66
CA LEU A 33 7.40 1.65 16.20
C LEU A 33 8.88 1.69 16.59
N SER A 34 9.23 1.29 17.81
CA SER A 34 10.61 1.18 18.27
C SER A 34 11.43 0.22 17.40
N ARG A 35 10.87 -0.95 17.07
CA ARG A 35 11.52 -1.90 16.16
C ARG A 35 11.65 -1.34 14.74
N ALA A 36 10.61 -0.71 14.23
CA ALA A 36 10.62 -0.08 12.91
C ALA A 36 11.70 1.01 12.83
N ARG A 37 11.80 1.88 13.85
CA ARG A 37 12.86 2.88 13.95
C ARG A 37 14.24 2.26 13.89
N HIS A 38 14.51 1.26 14.73
CA HIS A 38 15.82 0.60 14.79
C HIS A 38 16.19 -0.03 13.45
N GLN A 39 15.26 -0.75 12.83
CA GLN A 39 15.49 -1.39 11.53
C GLN A 39 15.65 -0.38 10.39
N ALA A 40 14.85 0.69 10.38
CA ALA A 40 14.93 1.73 9.36
C ALA A 40 16.26 2.48 9.44
N GLN A 41 16.70 2.87 10.65
CA GLN A 41 18.02 3.52 10.86
C GLN A 41 19.17 2.58 10.49
N PHE A 42 19.09 1.30 10.84
CA PHE A 42 20.10 0.30 10.43
C PHE A 42 20.20 0.21 8.89
N LEU A 43 19.08 0.14 8.18
CA LEU A 43 19.06 0.12 6.71
C LEU A 43 19.58 1.43 6.12
N ALA A 44 19.19 2.58 6.68
CA ALA A 44 19.65 3.88 6.24
C ALA A 44 21.17 3.98 6.35
N ASN A 45 21.74 3.67 7.52
CA ASN A 45 23.18 3.69 7.76
C ASN A 45 23.94 2.72 6.83
N THR A 46 23.35 1.55 6.55
CA THR A 46 23.96 0.56 5.64
C THR A 46 24.04 1.07 4.20
N LEU A 47 23.05 1.86 3.76
CA LEU A 47 22.95 2.31 2.37
C LEU A 47 23.37 3.77 2.15
N GLU A 48 23.66 4.51 3.21
CA GLU A 48 23.96 5.94 3.13
C GLU A 48 25.09 6.25 2.15
N SER A 49 26.19 5.50 2.22
CA SER A 49 27.36 5.66 1.35
C SER A 49 27.22 5.03 -0.04
N THR A 50 26.11 4.33 -0.31
CA THR A 50 25.88 3.71 -1.62
C THR A 50 24.99 4.61 -2.47
N PRO A 51 25.53 5.27 -3.52
CA PRO A 51 24.78 6.22 -4.34
C PRO A 51 23.52 5.57 -4.94
N ASP A 52 22.39 6.30 -4.93
CA ASP A 52 21.12 5.93 -5.55
C ASP A 52 20.48 4.63 -5.05
N ALA A 53 21.07 3.94 -4.07
CA ALA A 53 20.55 2.69 -3.56
C ALA A 53 19.36 2.91 -2.63
N LEU A 54 18.29 2.16 -2.87
CA LEU A 54 17.08 2.08 -2.04
C LEU A 54 16.86 0.62 -1.66
N PRO A 55 16.44 0.30 -0.44
CA PRO A 55 16.17 -1.08 -0.06
C PRO A 55 14.94 -1.60 -0.80
N ARG A 56 15.03 -2.84 -1.30
CA ARG A 56 13.93 -3.50 -1.99
C ARG A 56 13.42 -4.73 -1.23
N THR A 57 14.32 -5.67 -0.92
CA THR A 57 13.96 -6.93 -0.28
C THR A 57 15.19 -7.61 0.31
N PHE A 58 14.96 -8.71 1.03
CA PHE A 58 16.02 -9.65 1.42
C PHE A 58 15.84 -10.96 0.70
N GLU A 59 16.88 -11.43 0.04
CA GLU A 59 16.88 -12.72 -0.66
C GLU A 59 18.10 -13.53 -0.19
N LYS A 60 17.84 -14.74 0.28
CA LYS A 60 18.91 -15.65 0.76
C LYS A 60 19.85 -14.99 1.79
N GLY A 61 19.28 -14.20 2.71
CA GLY A 61 20.03 -13.51 3.76
C GLY A 61 20.82 -12.25 3.30
N LYS A 62 20.63 -11.81 2.06
CA LYS A 62 21.29 -10.60 1.52
C LYS A 62 20.27 -9.50 1.23
N LEU A 63 20.65 -8.27 1.53
CA LEU A 63 19.91 -7.08 1.14
C LEU A 63 19.98 -6.90 -0.38
N VAL A 64 18.83 -6.84 -1.03
CA VAL A 64 18.68 -6.49 -2.45
C VAL A 64 18.20 -5.06 -2.53
N THR A 65 18.90 -4.24 -3.31
CA THR A 65 18.56 -2.83 -3.51
C THR A 65 17.91 -2.60 -4.87
N CYS A 66 17.25 -1.46 -5.00
CA CYS A 66 16.75 -0.93 -6.27
C CYS A 66 17.16 0.54 -6.43
N LYS A 67 16.82 1.12 -7.58
CA LYS A 67 16.93 2.57 -7.85
C LYS A 67 15.53 3.20 -7.90
N TYR A 68 15.49 4.51 -8.13
CA TYR A 68 14.27 5.33 -8.21
C TYR A 68 13.18 4.75 -9.12
N ASN A 69 13.57 4.06 -10.18
CA ASN A 69 12.65 3.53 -11.20
C ASN A 69 11.93 2.22 -10.80
N ASN A 70 12.11 1.75 -9.57
CA ASN A 70 11.35 0.63 -9.04
C ASN A 70 10.13 1.15 -8.27
N TRP A 71 8.97 0.51 -8.44
CA TRP A 71 7.71 0.94 -7.83
C TRP A 71 7.76 1.05 -6.29
N VAL A 72 8.65 0.31 -5.62
CA VAL A 72 8.80 0.37 -4.16
C VAL A 72 9.71 1.50 -3.67
N SER A 73 10.32 2.27 -4.57
CA SER A 73 11.37 3.25 -4.23
C SER A 73 10.92 4.32 -3.23
N GLY A 74 9.65 4.71 -3.24
CA GLY A 74 9.11 5.74 -2.34
C GLY A 74 8.78 5.26 -0.93
N PHE A 75 8.64 3.95 -0.69
CA PHE A 75 8.19 3.45 0.61
C PHE A 75 9.22 3.63 1.72
N PHE A 76 10.49 3.37 1.45
CA PHE A 76 11.52 3.50 2.47
C PHE A 76 11.68 4.93 2.98
N PRO A 77 11.86 5.95 2.13
CA PRO A 77 11.83 7.33 2.60
C PRO A 77 10.50 7.70 3.28
N GLY A 78 9.37 7.17 2.81
CA GLY A 78 8.07 7.35 3.47
C GLY A 78 8.05 6.83 4.91
N VAL A 79 8.61 5.64 5.15
CA VAL A 79 8.76 5.07 6.50
C VAL A 79 9.63 5.98 7.39
N LEU A 80 10.75 6.50 6.86
CA LEU A 80 11.62 7.41 7.61
C LEU A 80 10.89 8.71 7.99
N TRP A 81 10.10 9.29 7.09
CA TRP A 81 9.27 10.46 7.36
C TRP A 81 8.22 10.19 8.44
N MET A 82 7.52 9.06 8.39
CA MET A 82 6.52 8.69 9.41
C MET A 82 7.18 8.47 10.78
N LEU A 83 8.37 7.87 10.83
CA LEU A 83 9.13 7.71 12.06
C LEU A 83 9.62 9.06 12.59
N TYR A 84 10.06 9.97 11.72
CA TYR A 84 10.40 11.34 12.12
C TYR A 84 9.19 12.07 12.72
N GLU A 85 8.02 11.96 12.10
CA GLU A 85 6.79 12.55 12.63
C GLU A 85 6.46 12.07 14.04
N HIS A 86 6.69 10.78 14.31
CA HIS A 86 6.40 10.20 15.62
C HIS A 86 7.45 10.54 16.70
N TYR A 87 8.74 10.50 16.33
CA TYR A 87 9.83 10.63 17.31
C TYR A 87 10.45 12.03 17.40
N GLY A 88 10.29 12.88 16.38
CA GLY A 88 10.97 14.19 16.32
C GLY A 88 12.50 14.10 16.22
N ASP A 89 13.04 12.99 15.73
CA ASP A 89 14.48 12.71 15.69
C ASP A 89 15.09 13.30 14.41
N GLU A 90 15.98 14.29 14.56
CA GLU A 90 16.61 14.99 13.42
C GLU A 90 17.49 14.08 12.56
N GLU A 91 18.00 12.97 13.09
CA GLU A 91 18.72 11.98 12.28
C GLU A 91 17.78 11.23 11.35
N LEU A 92 16.56 10.87 11.83
CA LEU A 92 15.53 10.31 10.96
C LEU A 92 15.11 11.29 9.87
N ARG A 93 15.01 12.58 10.18
CA ARG A 93 14.74 13.64 9.20
C ARG A 93 15.81 13.69 8.14
N ARG A 94 17.08 13.80 8.54
CA ARG A 94 18.23 13.84 7.63
C ARG A 94 18.26 12.62 6.70
N GLN A 95 18.02 11.44 7.26
CA GLN A 95 17.93 10.20 6.48
C GLN A 95 16.74 10.22 5.53
N ALA A 96 15.56 10.68 5.99
CA ALA A 96 14.39 10.80 5.14
C ALA A 96 14.63 11.75 3.96
N GLU A 97 15.24 12.91 4.19
CA GLU A 97 15.61 13.86 3.13
C GLU A 97 16.59 13.23 2.12
N LEU A 98 17.63 12.55 2.61
CA LEU A 98 18.60 11.87 1.77
C LEU A 98 17.97 10.81 0.87
N PHE A 99 17.17 9.90 1.44
CA PHE A 99 16.55 8.83 0.66
C PHE A 99 15.41 9.32 -0.23
N THR A 100 14.71 10.40 0.15
CA THR A 100 13.72 11.08 -0.70
C THR A 100 14.38 11.64 -1.95
N SER A 101 15.54 12.33 -1.83
CA SER A 101 16.25 12.90 -2.98
C SER A 101 16.64 11.83 -4.02
N ARG A 102 16.91 10.59 -3.57
CA ARG A 102 17.23 9.47 -4.48
C ARG A 102 16.06 9.05 -5.37
N VAL A 103 14.81 9.39 -4.98
CA VAL A 103 13.60 9.06 -5.75
C VAL A 103 13.25 10.15 -6.76
N GLU A 104 13.80 11.35 -6.62
CA GLU A 104 13.44 12.52 -7.44
C GLU A 104 13.41 12.27 -8.96
N PRO A 105 14.38 11.53 -9.57
CA PRO A 105 14.35 11.31 -11.03
C PRO A 105 13.08 10.60 -11.52
N ALA A 106 12.32 9.93 -10.63
CA ALA A 106 11.04 9.28 -10.97
C ALA A 106 9.98 10.28 -11.47
N LYS A 107 10.06 11.56 -11.09
CA LYS A 107 9.10 12.60 -11.50
C LYS A 107 8.94 12.76 -13.02
N ARG A 108 9.91 12.27 -13.82
CA ARG A 108 9.89 12.32 -15.28
C ARG A 108 9.54 11.00 -15.97
N MET A 109 9.19 9.98 -15.19
CA MET A 109 8.84 8.68 -15.76
C MET A 109 7.42 8.71 -16.35
N THR A 110 7.29 8.20 -17.58
CA THR A 110 6.01 8.12 -18.30
C THR A 110 5.63 6.70 -18.71
N ASN A 111 6.40 5.70 -18.26
CA ASN A 111 6.24 4.28 -18.64
C ASN A 111 5.61 3.42 -17.54
N THR A 112 5.24 4.01 -16.42
CA THR A 112 4.57 3.35 -15.29
C THR A 112 3.51 4.24 -14.67
N HIS A 113 2.52 3.65 -14.00
CA HIS A 113 1.54 4.36 -13.19
C HIS A 113 1.98 4.55 -11.73
N ASP A 114 3.08 3.93 -11.31
CA ASP A 114 3.49 3.83 -9.90
C ASP A 114 4.05 5.14 -9.30
N LEU A 115 3.87 6.26 -9.99
CA LEU A 115 4.41 7.56 -9.56
C LEU A 115 3.83 8.03 -8.22
N GLY A 116 2.60 7.66 -7.89
CA GLY A 116 2.03 7.91 -6.57
C GLY A 116 2.79 7.14 -5.47
N PHE A 117 3.09 5.85 -5.69
CA PHE A 117 3.89 5.06 -4.78
C PHE A 117 5.31 5.61 -4.60
N MET A 118 5.92 6.07 -5.70
CA MET A 118 7.29 6.58 -5.67
C MET A 118 7.35 7.98 -5.04
N LEU A 119 6.56 8.92 -5.55
CA LEU A 119 6.68 10.33 -5.22
C LEU A 119 5.78 10.75 -4.05
N TYR A 120 4.53 10.30 -4.00
CA TYR A 120 3.64 10.78 -2.95
C TYR A 120 3.92 10.13 -1.59
N CYS A 121 4.37 8.86 -1.56
CA CYS A 121 4.84 8.23 -0.33
C CYS A 121 6.14 8.86 0.21
N SER A 122 6.98 9.46 -0.62
CA SER A 122 8.24 10.10 -0.22
C SER A 122 8.11 11.62 -0.12
N PHE A 123 8.03 12.31 -1.23
CA PHE A 123 7.94 13.78 -1.29
C PHE A 123 6.64 14.32 -0.67
N GLY A 124 5.53 13.58 -0.75
CA GLY A 124 4.26 13.96 -0.12
C GLY A 124 4.38 14.09 1.40
N HIS A 125 4.96 13.08 2.06
CA HIS A 125 5.23 13.16 3.49
C HIS A 125 6.29 14.22 3.82
N GLY A 126 7.33 14.33 3.02
CA GLY A 126 8.36 15.35 3.19
C GLY A 126 7.77 16.77 3.13
N TYR A 127 6.95 17.07 2.12
CA TYR A 127 6.28 18.37 2.00
C TYR A 127 5.37 18.65 3.19
N ARG A 128 4.52 17.69 3.55
CA ARG A 128 3.58 17.84 4.69
C ARG A 128 4.30 18.17 6.00
N LEU A 129 5.48 17.61 6.23
CA LEU A 129 6.22 17.77 7.49
C LEU A 129 7.19 18.94 7.49
N THR A 130 7.66 19.40 6.34
CA THR A 130 8.71 20.42 6.24
C THR A 130 8.28 21.70 5.55
N GLY A 131 7.22 21.68 4.74
CA GLY A 131 6.83 22.80 3.89
C GLY A 131 7.84 23.10 2.78
N ASN A 132 8.73 22.16 2.43
CA ASN A 132 9.73 22.37 1.41
C ASN A 132 9.11 22.46 0.00
N GLU A 133 9.06 23.67 -0.56
CA GLU A 133 8.45 23.96 -1.86
C GLU A 133 9.06 23.16 -3.03
N HIS A 134 10.34 22.76 -2.93
CA HIS A 134 10.95 21.88 -3.93
C HIS A 134 10.20 20.53 -4.00
N TYR A 135 9.78 19.99 -2.84
CA TYR A 135 9.04 18.74 -2.80
C TYR A 135 7.68 18.85 -3.49
N GLN A 136 7.01 20.00 -3.31
CA GLN A 136 5.78 20.29 -4.02
C GLN A 136 5.99 20.31 -5.55
N GLN A 137 7.04 20.97 -6.03
CA GLN A 137 7.37 21.00 -7.45
C GLN A 137 7.63 19.61 -8.04
N VAL A 138 8.29 18.73 -7.27
CA VAL A 138 8.52 17.33 -7.65
C VAL A 138 7.20 16.55 -7.78
N ILE A 139 6.27 16.75 -6.85
CA ILE A 139 4.94 16.10 -6.89
C ILE A 139 4.15 16.59 -8.11
N GLU A 140 4.18 17.89 -8.39
CA GLU A 140 3.50 18.48 -9.54
C GLU A 140 4.04 17.95 -10.87
N GLU A 141 5.38 17.96 -11.07
CA GLU A 141 6.03 17.41 -12.26
C GLU A 141 5.69 15.90 -12.42
N GLY A 142 5.76 15.13 -11.33
CA GLY A 142 5.39 13.72 -11.33
C GLY A 142 3.90 13.46 -11.63
N THR A 143 3.02 14.36 -11.17
CA THR A 143 1.59 14.27 -11.49
C THR A 143 1.33 14.49 -12.97
N HIS A 144 1.99 15.46 -13.60
CA HIS A 144 1.91 15.66 -15.05
C HIS A 144 2.47 14.46 -15.82
N SER A 145 3.56 13.85 -15.34
CA SER A 145 4.10 12.61 -15.92
C SER A 145 3.10 11.45 -15.80
N LEU A 146 2.43 11.29 -14.65
CA LEU A 146 1.36 10.29 -14.47
C LEU A 146 0.20 10.51 -15.44
N LEU A 147 -0.21 11.76 -15.66
CA LEU A 147 -1.32 12.10 -16.57
C LEU A 147 -1.03 11.76 -18.03
N THR A 148 0.22 11.58 -18.44
CA THR A 148 0.53 11.05 -19.77
C THR A 148 0.00 9.63 -20.01
N ARG A 149 -0.31 8.91 -18.90
CA ARG A 149 -0.90 7.56 -18.92
C ARG A 149 -2.43 7.57 -19.03
N TRP A 150 -3.06 8.72 -18.91
CA TRP A 150 -4.51 8.88 -18.95
C TRP A 150 -5.07 8.73 -20.34
N ASN A 151 -6.12 7.92 -20.47
CA ASN A 151 -6.90 7.83 -21.71
C ASN A 151 -8.35 8.27 -21.42
N PRO A 152 -8.77 9.44 -21.90
CA PRO A 152 -10.09 9.98 -21.59
C PRO A 152 -11.24 9.17 -22.20
N LYS A 153 -11.02 8.48 -23.31
CA LYS A 153 -12.02 7.60 -23.94
C LYS A 153 -12.29 6.35 -23.10
N LEU A 154 -11.25 5.79 -22.49
CA LEU A 154 -11.33 4.62 -21.63
C LEU A 154 -11.73 4.98 -20.19
N GLY A 155 -11.44 6.22 -19.78
CA GLY A 155 -11.64 6.68 -18.40
C GLY A 155 -10.73 6.00 -17.40
N VAL A 156 -9.50 5.63 -17.80
CA VAL A 156 -8.50 4.98 -16.95
C VAL A 156 -7.07 5.37 -17.33
N MET A 157 -6.13 5.20 -16.41
CA MET A 157 -4.69 5.33 -16.62
C MET A 157 -4.08 3.97 -16.92
N ARG A 158 -3.21 3.92 -17.93
CA ARG A 158 -2.47 2.73 -18.33
C ARG A 158 -1.42 2.37 -17.26
N SER A 159 -1.34 1.10 -16.87
CA SER A 159 -0.39 0.67 -15.86
C SER A 159 1.00 0.39 -16.43
N TRP A 160 1.12 -0.44 -17.46
CA TRP A 160 2.38 -0.95 -17.98
C TRP A 160 2.48 -0.85 -19.49
N ASP A 161 3.73 -0.97 -20.01
CA ASP A 161 4.04 -1.03 -21.43
C ASP A 161 4.80 -2.31 -21.83
N PHE A 162 5.14 -3.17 -20.87
CA PHE A 162 6.13 -4.25 -21.06
C PHE A 162 5.61 -5.53 -21.70
N ASN A 163 4.30 -5.74 -21.85
CA ASN A 163 3.78 -7.02 -22.33
C ASN A 163 2.75 -6.83 -23.45
N LYS A 164 3.03 -7.45 -24.62
CA LYS A 164 2.14 -7.42 -25.80
C LYS A 164 0.83 -8.21 -25.62
N LYS A 165 0.70 -9.02 -24.56
CA LYS A 165 -0.54 -9.74 -24.19
C LYS A 165 -1.70 -8.76 -23.96
N TRP A 166 -1.40 -7.52 -23.54
CA TRP A 166 -2.39 -6.50 -23.21
C TRP A 166 -2.27 -5.29 -24.12
N GLN A 167 -3.39 -4.85 -24.66
CA GLN A 167 -3.43 -3.65 -25.48
C GLN A 167 -3.35 -2.38 -24.61
N PHE A 168 -4.18 -2.30 -23.57
CA PHE A 168 -4.19 -1.19 -22.63
C PHE A 168 -4.42 -1.73 -21.20
N PRO A 169 -3.37 -2.23 -20.52
CA PRO A 169 -3.50 -2.85 -19.21
C PRO A 169 -3.71 -1.84 -18.11
N VAL A 170 -4.66 -2.14 -17.24
CA VAL A 170 -4.92 -1.42 -15.98
C VAL A 170 -4.98 -2.44 -14.85
N ILE A 171 -4.15 -2.27 -13.84
CA ILE A 171 -4.17 -3.12 -12.64
C ILE A 171 -4.85 -2.40 -11.48
N ILE A 172 -5.36 -3.18 -10.54
CA ILE A 172 -6.07 -2.64 -9.38
C ILE A 172 -5.20 -1.72 -8.52
N ASP A 173 -3.88 -1.94 -8.51
CA ASP A 173 -2.87 -1.14 -7.80
C ASP A 173 -2.91 0.34 -8.20
N ASN A 174 -3.40 0.64 -9.40
CA ASN A 174 -3.55 2.02 -9.89
C ASN A 174 -4.42 2.89 -8.98
N MET A 175 -5.34 2.27 -8.24
CA MET A 175 -6.17 2.98 -7.25
C MET A 175 -5.33 3.74 -6.21
N MET A 176 -4.13 3.24 -5.88
CA MET A 176 -3.22 3.87 -4.91
C MET A 176 -2.55 5.14 -5.46
N ASN A 177 -2.42 5.27 -6.77
CA ASN A 177 -1.78 6.43 -7.41
C ASN A 177 -2.75 7.61 -7.59
N LEU A 178 -4.05 7.41 -7.31
CA LEU A 178 -5.07 8.45 -7.41
C LEU A 178 -4.97 9.49 -6.28
N GLU A 179 -4.36 9.15 -5.15
CA GLU A 179 -4.19 10.06 -4.02
C GLU A 179 -3.38 11.30 -4.41
N MET A 180 -2.33 11.12 -5.20
CA MET A 180 -1.53 12.22 -5.73
C MET A 180 -2.36 13.18 -6.59
N LEU A 181 -3.32 12.67 -7.39
CA LEU A 181 -4.25 13.50 -8.16
C LEU A 181 -5.23 14.25 -7.24
N CYS A 182 -5.78 13.58 -6.23
CA CYS A 182 -6.68 14.23 -5.27
C CYS A 182 -5.96 15.34 -4.49
N TYR A 183 -4.71 15.09 -4.10
CA TYR A 183 -3.85 16.09 -3.47
C TYR A 183 -3.63 17.30 -4.39
N MET A 184 -3.24 17.08 -5.65
CA MET A 184 -3.03 18.17 -6.60
C MET A 184 -4.29 18.98 -6.85
N SER A 185 -5.47 18.35 -6.91
CA SER A 185 -6.73 19.07 -7.02
C SER A 185 -7.00 20.02 -5.85
N LYS A 186 -6.68 19.58 -4.63
CA LYS A 186 -6.84 20.41 -3.42
C LYS A 186 -5.79 21.52 -3.36
N HIS A 187 -4.55 21.20 -3.71
CA HIS A 187 -3.42 22.13 -3.65
C HIS A 187 -3.54 23.28 -4.66
N THR A 188 -3.89 22.96 -5.91
CA THR A 188 -3.96 23.94 -7.01
C THR A 188 -5.34 24.57 -7.19
N GLY A 189 -6.40 23.96 -6.64
CA GLY A 189 -7.79 24.32 -6.93
C GLY A 189 -8.30 23.80 -8.27
N ASP A 190 -7.46 23.15 -9.10
CA ASP A 190 -7.89 22.57 -10.37
C ASP A 190 -8.63 21.25 -10.15
N ARG A 191 -9.94 21.30 -10.31
CA ARG A 191 -10.84 20.14 -10.14
C ARG A 191 -10.69 19.08 -11.23
N SER A 192 -9.93 19.34 -12.29
CA SER A 192 -9.69 18.36 -13.36
C SER A 192 -8.95 17.12 -12.84
N PHE A 193 -8.02 17.28 -11.93
CA PHE A 193 -7.29 16.18 -11.27
C PHE A 193 -8.23 15.23 -10.50
N GLU A 194 -9.10 15.79 -9.63
CA GLU A 194 -10.11 14.96 -8.92
C GLU A 194 -11.08 14.31 -9.88
N LYS A 195 -11.50 15.00 -10.95
CA LYS A 195 -12.39 14.44 -11.97
C LYS A 195 -11.76 13.22 -12.65
N ILE A 196 -10.48 13.28 -12.99
CA ILE A 196 -9.74 12.14 -13.55
C ILE A 196 -9.67 10.99 -12.56
N ALA A 197 -9.29 11.25 -11.30
CA ALA A 197 -9.23 10.24 -10.25
C ALA A 197 -10.60 9.55 -10.05
N CYS A 198 -11.67 10.33 -9.94
CA CYS A 198 -13.03 9.81 -9.82
C CYS A 198 -13.47 8.99 -11.04
N THR A 199 -13.12 9.43 -12.25
CA THR A 199 -13.47 8.70 -13.47
C THR A 199 -12.76 7.36 -13.52
N HIS A 200 -11.46 7.32 -13.18
CA HIS A 200 -10.70 6.08 -13.06
C HIS A 200 -11.32 5.14 -12.02
N ALA A 201 -11.58 5.63 -10.81
CA ALA A 201 -12.18 4.84 -9.73
C ALA A 201 -13.56 4.25 -10.13
N ASN A 202 -14.41 5.04 -10.78
CA ASN A 202 -15.73 4.60 -11.23
C ASN A 202 -15.63 3.53 -12.33
N THR A 203 -14.69 3.67 -13.27
CA THR A 203 -14.43 2.68 -14.32
C THR A 203 -13.89 1.39 -13.71
N THR A 204 -13.05 1.50 -12.68
CA THR A 204 -12.52 0.35 -11.93
C THR A 204 -13.64 -0.39 -11.19
N ILE A 205 -14.58 0.28 -10.50
CA ILE A 205 -15.76 -0.35 -9.90
C ILE A 205 -16.51 -1.18 -10.92
N LYS A 206 -16.77 -0.60 -12.09
CA LYS A 206 -17.57 -1.24 -13.14
C LYS A 206 -16.91 -2.48 -13.74
N ASN A 207 -15.58 -2.46 -13.91
CA ASN A 207 -14.90 -3.42 -14.77
C ASN A 207 -13.98 -4.39 -14.05
N HIS A 208 -13.42 -4.03 -12.87
CA HIS A 208 -12.42 -4.85 -12.20
C HIS A 208 -13.02 -5.77 -11.13
N PHE A 209 -14.19 -5.46 -10.57
CA PHE A 209 -14.77 -6.23 -9.48
C PHE A 209 -15.72 -7.30 -10.00
N ARG A 210 -15.67 -8.47 -9.35
CA ARG A 210 -16.64 -9.57 -9.47
C ARG A 210 -17.87 -9.31 -8.58
N LYS A 211 -18.88 -10.14 -8.70
CA LYS A 211 -20.14 -10.01 -7.93
C LYS A 211 -19.93 -10.14 -6.42
N ASP A 212 -18.91 -10.88 -6.00
CA ASP A 212 -18.52 -11.08 -4.60
C ASP A 212 -17.58 -9.98 -4.06
N TYR A 213 -17.31 -8.95 -4.86
CA TYR A 213 -16.39 -7.85 -4.58
C TYR A 213 -14.90 -8.22 -4.57
N SER A 214 -14.52 -9.43 -4.97
CA SER A 214 -13.14 -9.71 -5.32
C SER A 214 -12.77 -8.97 -6.61
N THR A 215 -11.48 -8.64 -6.79
CA THR A 215 -11.02 -7.92 -7.97
C THR A 215 -10.12 -8.78 -8.85
N TYR A 216 -10.25 -8.62 -10.17
CA TYR A 216 -9.22 -9.03 -11.11
C TYR A 216 -7.96 -8.19 -10.88
N HIS A 217 -6.79 -8.81 -11.04
CA HIS A 217 -5.54 -8.06 -10.98
C HIS A 217 -5.41 -7.14 -12.19
N VAL A 218 -5.56 -7.67 -13.40
CA VAL A 218 -5.40 -6.95 -14.67
C VAL A 218 -6.71 -6.93 -15.45
N VAL A 219 -7.12 -5.74 -15.88
CA VAL A 219 -8.13 -5.56 -16.92
C VAL A 219 -7.49 -4.82 -18.08
N SER A 220 -7.47 -5.43 -19.28
CA SER A 220 -7.02 -4.78 -20.50
C SER A 220 -8.20 -4.29 -21.31
N TYR A 221 -8.09 -3.06 -21.80
CA TYR A 221 -9.14 -2.39 -22.57
C TYR A 221 -8.77 -2.35 -24.04
N ASP A 222 -9.76 -2.54 -24.88
CA ASP A 222 -9.68 -2.26 -26.32
C ASP A 222 -9.81 -0.75 -26.56
N THR A 223 -8.79 -0.15 -27.15
CA THR A 223 -8.72 1.31 -27.35
C THR A 223 -9.67 1.84 -28.41
N ILE A 224 -10.20 0.95 -29.28
CA ILE A 224 -11.17 1.30 -30.33
C ILE A 224 -12.58 1.30 -29.77
N SER A 225 -13.01 0.19 -29.14
CA SER A 225 -14.37 0.06 -28.60
C SER A 225 -14.54 0.69 -27.22
N GLY A 226 -13.46 0.90 -26.46
CA GLY A 226 -13.48 1.38 -25.09
C GLY A 226 -13.91 0.31 -24.06
N LYS A 227 -14.07 -0.96 -24.47
CA LYS A 227 -14.54 -2.04 -23.60
C LYS A 227 -13.39 -2.90 -23.07
N PRO A 228 -13.54 -3.50 -21.87
CA PRO A 228 -12.65 -4.56 -21.44
C PRO A 228 -12.70 -5.74 -22.42
N HIS A 229 -11.54 -6.26 -22.81
CA HIS A 229 -11.45 -7.44 -23.67
C HIS A 229 -10.69 -8.61 -23.00
N VAL A 230 -9.86 -8.32 -22.01
CA VAL A 230 -9.14 -9.34 -21.25
C VAL A 230 -9.23 -8.98 -19.77
N LYS A 231 -9.54 -9.97 -18.93
CA LYS A 231 -9.49 -9.90 -17.48
C LYS A 231 -8.69 -11.08 -16.98
N ASN A 232 -7.60 -10.82 -16.30
CA ASN A 232 -6.69 -11.88 -15.86
C ASN A 232 -5.77 -11.43 -14.72
N THR A 233 -4.78 -12.27 -14.44
CA THR A 233 -3.74 -11.95 -13.46
C THR A 233 -2.36 -11.88 -14.10
N HIS A 234 -1.45 -11.18 -13.40
CA HIS A 234 -0.01 -11.21 -13.62
C HIS A 234 0.74 -11.72 -12.37
N GLN A 235 0.25 -11.34 -11.18
CA GLN A 235 0.87 -11.67 -9.90
C GLN A 235 0.08 -12.70 -9.08
N GLY A 236 -1.21 -12.91 -9.37
CA GLY A 236 -2.04 -13.90 -8.70
C GLY A 236 -1.83 -15.32 -9.21
N TYR A 237 -2.44 -16.27 -8.51
CA TYR A 237 -2.35 -17.70 -8.81
C TYR A 237 -2.98 -18.05 -10.17
N ALA A 238 -4.18 -17.56 -10.42
CA ALA A 238 -4.94 -17.81 -11.65
C ALA A 238 -5.78 -16.60 -12.03
N ASP A 239 -6.26 -16.55 -13.28
CA ASP A 239 -7.03 -15.41 -13.79
C ASP A 239 -8.30 -15.14 -12.98
N GLU A 240 -8.94 -16.19 -12.45
CA GLU A 240 -10.13 -16.09 -11.61
C GLU A 240 -9.81 -16.07 -10.09
N SER A 241 -8.55 -16.14 -9.69
CA SER A 241 -8.16 -16.10 -8.27
C SER A 241 -8.20 -14.68 -7.70
N ALA A 242 -8.12 -14.59 -6.38
CA ALA A 242 -8.09 -13.34 -5.64
C ALA A 242 -6.68 -13.12 -5.04
N TRP A 243 -5.79 -12.51 -5.81
CA TRP A 243 -4.45 -12.14 -5.35
C TRP A 243 -4.54 -11.17 -4.16
N ALA A 244 -4.01 -11.57 -3.00
CA ALA A 244 -4.29 -10.90 -1.72
C ALA A 244 -3.89 -9.42 -1.71
N ARG A 245 -2.70 -9.07 -2.22
CA ARG A 245 -2.25 -7.67 -2.23
C ARG A 245 -3.08 -6.82 -3.17
N GLY A 246 -3.54 -7.36 -4.31
CA GLY A 246 -4.47 -6.64 -5.20
C GLY A 246 -5.81 -6.34 -4.53
N GLN A 247 -6.35 -7.31 -3.76
CA GLN A 247 -7.56 -7.07 -2.98
C GLN A 247 -7.33 -5.95 -1.94
N ALA A 248 -6.19 -5.98 -1.25
CA ALA A 248 -5.81 -4.97 -0.26
C ALA A 248 -5.66 -3.57 -0.90
N TRP A 249 -5.05 -3.46 -2.08
CA TRP A 249 -4.98 -2.20 -2.85
C TRP A 249 -6.37 -1.67 -3.22
N GLY A 250 -7.28 -2.56 -3.63
CA GLY A 250 -8.67 -2.19 -3.87
C GLY A 250 -9.34 -1.62 -2.63
N LEU A 251 -9.19 -2.27 -1.49
CA LEU A 251 -9.74 -1.81 -0.21
C LEU A 251 -9.20 -0.43 0.16
N TYR A 252 -7.88 -0.28 0.25
CA TYR A 252 -7.26 0.99 0.64
C TYR A 252 -7.58 2.11 -0.37
N GLY A 253 -7.51 1.82 -1.67
CA GLY A 253 -7.78 2.80 -2.71
C GLY A 253 -9.20 3.38 -2.63
N TYR A 254 -10.22 2.58 -2.33
CA TYR A 254 -11.59 3.09 -2.15
C TYR A 254 -11.81 3.77 -0.79
N THR A 255 -11.12 3.36 0.26
CA THR A 255 -11.08 4.08 1.55
C THR A 255 -10.49 5.47 1.34
N MET A 256 -9.33 5.55 0.69
CA MET A 256 -8.67 6.80 0.32
C MET A 256 -9.57 7.68 -0.56
N MET A 257 -10.19 7.13 -1.61
CA MET A 257 -11.10 7.91 -2.46
C MET A 257 -12.30 8.47 -1.69
N TYR A 258 -12.79 7.75 -0.69
CA TYR A 258 -13.84 8.28 0.18
C TYR A 258 -13.30 9.42 1.06
N ARG A 259 -12.14 9.27 1.71
CA ARG A 259 -11.47 10.33 2.50
C ARG A 259 -11.30 11.60 1.68
N GLU A 260 -10.80 11.46 0.45
CA GLU A 260 -10.44 12.58 -0.40
C GLU A 260 -11.67 13.33 -0.98
N THR A 261 -12.76 12.61 -1.28
CA THR A 261 -13.88 13.14 -2.05
C THR A 261 -15.23 13.20 -1.31
N GLY A 262 -15.36 12.50 -0.17
CA GLY A 262 -16.61 12.35 0.57
C GLY A 262 -17.71 11.55 -0.14
N LYS A 263 -17.42 10.93 -1.30
CA LYS A 263 -18.43 10.24 -2.11
C LYS A 263 -18.82 8.89 -1.49
N LYS A 264 -20.03 8.78 -0.98
CA LYS A 264 -20.57 7.59 -0.31
C LYS A 264 -20.49 6.29 -1.14
N ALA A 265 -20.44 6.39 -2.47
CA ALA A 265 -20.27 5.23 -3.34
C ALA A 265 -18.93 4.54 -3.10
N TYR A 266 -17.85 5.29 -2.83
CA TYR A 266 -16.53 4.73 -2.53
C TYR A 266 -16.50 4.07 -1.16
N LEU A 267 -17.13 4.66 -0.14
CA LEU A 267 -17.28 4.01 1.16
C LEU A 267 -18.08 2.68 1.06
N LYS A 268 -19.15 2.67 0.27
CA LYS A 268 -19.91 1.44 0.01
C LYS A 268 -19.04 0.37 -0.62
N GLN A 269 -18.23 0.74 -1.62
CA GLN A 269 -17.30 -0.18 -2.29
C GLN A 269 -16.23 -0.69 -1.32
N ALA A 270 -15.59 0.20 -0.53
CA ALA A 270 -14.60 -0.18 0.47
C ALA A 270 -15.16 -1.18 1.49
N ARG A 271 -16.35 -0.90 2.04
CA ARG A 271 -17.03 -1.80 3.00
C ARG A 271 -17.34 -3.17 2.40
N ALA A 272 -17.73 -3.22 1.13
CA ALA A 272 -18.02 -4.49 0.46
C ALA A 272 -16.73 -5.32 0.24
N ILE A 273 -15.64 -4.68 -0.16
CA ILE A 273 -14.32 -5.32 -0.25
C ILE A 273 -13.85 -5.80 1.13
N ALA A 274 -13.96 -4.95 2.17
CA ALA A 274 -13.62 -5.32 3.54
C ALA A 274 -14.39 -6.56 4.00
N SER A 275 -15.70 -6.61 3.73
CA SER A 275 -16.55 -7.76 4.05
C SER A 275 -16.08 -9.03 3.34
N PHE A 276 -15.75 -8.95 2.05
CA PHE A 276 -15.18 -10.08 1.29
C PHE A 276 -13.90 -10.58 1.97
N LEU A 277 -12.96 -9.69 2.28
CA LEU A 277 -11.65 -10.04 2.82
C LEU A 277 -11.74 -10.67 4.22
N VAL A 278 -12.47 -10.01 5.13
CA VAL A 278 -12.53 -10.43 6.54
C VAL A 278 -13.27 -11.75 6.72
N ASN A 279 -14.28 -12.01 5.88
CA ASN A 279 -15.14 -13.19 5.94
C ASN A 279 -14.74 -14.29 4.95
N HIS A 280 -13.68 -14.11 4.17
CA HIS A 280 -13.24 -15.12 3.20
C HIS A 280 -12.90 -16.44 3.92
N PRO A 281 -13.38 -17.61 3.46
CA PRO A 281 -13.15 -18.90 4.13
C PRO A 281 -11.67 -19.24 4.30
N ASN A 282 -10.81 -18.78 3.38
CA ASN A 282 -9.37 -18.96 3.45
C ASN A 282 -8.62 -17.83 4.17
N MET A 283 -9.34 -16.90 4.84
CA MET A 283 -8.68 -15.91 5.68
C MET A 283 -8.19 -16.56 6.98
N PRO A 284 -6.89 -16.56 7.26
CA PRO A 284 -6.36 -17.13 8.49
C PRO A 284 -6.82 -16.38 9.74
N LYS A 285 -6.81 -17.07 10.89
CA LYS A 285 -7.28 -16.51 12.17
C LYS A 285 -6.54 -15.23 12.59
N ASP A 286 -5.25 -15.17 12.30
CA ASP A 286 -4.38 -14.01 12.61
C ASP A 286 -4.52 -12.84 11.62
N LYS A 287 -5.40 -12.97 10.62
CA LYS A 287 -5.70 -11.95 9.60
C LYS A 287 -4.52 -11.55 8.72
N VAL A 288 -3.45 -12.32 8.71
CA VAL A 288 -2.41 -12.20 7.69
C VAL A 288 -2.78 -13.13 6.52
N PRO A 289 -3.18 -12.64 5.34
CA PRO A 289 -3.70 -13.49 4.28
C PRO A 289 -2.60 -14.36 3.65
N TYR A 290 -3.00 -15.44 2.99
CA TYR A 290 -2.15 -16.09 2.03
C TYR A 290 -1.87 -15.14 0.85
N TRP A 291 -0.79 -15.37 0.09
CA TRP A 291 -0.41 -14.51 -1.05
C TRP A 291 -1.51 -14.43 -2.13
N ASP A 292 -2.35 -15.46 -2.20
CA ASP A 292 -3.57 -15.52 -2.99
C ASP A 292 -4.62 -16.30 -2.19
N TYR A 293 -5.85 -15.83 -2.16
CA TYR A 293 -6.93 -16.49 -1.42
C TYR A 293 -7.30 -17.87 -2.00
N ASN A 294 -6.88 -18.15 -3.22
CA ASN A 294 -7.07 -19.42 -3.92
C ASN A 294 -5.74 -20.16 -4.12
N ALA A 295 -4.70 -19.84 -3.35
CA ALA A 295 -3.41 -20.51 -3.46
C ALA A 295 -3.56 -22.05 -3.31
N PRO A 296 -2.91 -22.86 -4.17
CA PRO A 296 -3.18 -24.30 -4.26
C PRO A 296 -2.69 -25.10 -3.05
N ASP A 297 -1.76 -24.53 -2.29
CA ASP A 297 -1.08 -25.14 -1.16
C ASP A 297 -1.59 -24.67 0.22
N ILE A 298 -2.77 -24.04 0.28
CA ILE A 298 -3.43 -23.72 1.54
C ILE A 298 -3.74 -25.05 2.30
N PRO A 299 -3.43 -25.14 3.62
CA PRO A 299 -3.03 -24.07 4.54
C PRO A 299 -1.53 -23.78 4.62
N ASN A 300 -0.68 -24.42 3.81
CA ASN A 300 0.78 -24.27 3.85
C ASN A 300 1.32 -23.17 2.91
N ALA A 301 0.43 -22.46 2.23
CA ALA A 301 0.78 -21.37 1.33
C ALA A 301 1.53 -20.23 2.04
N LYS A 302 2.39 -19.55 1.30
CA LYS A 302 3.09 -18.36 1.78
C LYS A 302 2.08 -17.27 2.18
N ARG A 303 2.45 -16.50 3.20
CA ARG A 303 1.64 -15.40 3.73
C ARG A 303 2.12 -14.06 3.16
N ASP A 304 1.18 -13.15 2.89
CA ASP A 304 1.50 -11.80 2.41
C ASP A 304 1.32 -10.77 3.54
N ALA A 305 2.42 -10.49 4.25
CA ALA A 305 2.43 -9.49 5.32
C ALA A 305 2.17 -8.06 4.80
N SER A 306 2.54 -7.76 3.54
CA SER A 306 2.26 -6.45 2.95
C SER A 306 0.76 -6.26 2.71
N ALA A 307 0.06 -7.28 2.22
CA ALA A 307 -1.40 -7.24 2.10
C ALA A 307 -2.08 -7.04 3.46
N ALA A 308 -1.59 -7.71 4.52
CA ALA A 308 -2.11 -7.52 5.88
C ALA A 308 -1.93 -6.08 6.37
N ALA A 309 -0.75 -5.48 6.15
CA ALA A 309 -0.47 -4.09 6.56
C ALA A 309 -1.36 -3.08 5.81
N ILE A 310 -1.54 -3.25 4.50
CA ILE A 310 -2.41 -2.40 3.68
C ILE A 310 -3.88 -2.52 4.14
N MET A 311 -4.34 -3.75 4.38
CA MET A 311 -5.68 -4.00 4.90
C MET A 311 -5.89 -3.34 6.27
N ALA A 312 -4.93 -3.51 7.19
CA ALA A 312 -5.00 -2.91 8.52
C ALA A 312 -5.10 -1.39 8.44
N SER A 313 -4.25 -0.75 7.63
CA SER A 313 -4.30 0.70 7.39
C SER A 313 -5.68 1.17 6.91
N ALA A 314 -6.23 0.49 5.91
CA ALA A 314 -7.54 0.82 5.35
C ALA A 314 -8.72 0.56 6.30
N LEU A 315 -8.60 -0.41 7.21
CA LEU A 315 -9.67 -0.77 8.16
C LEU A 315 -9.67 0.13 9.41
N ILE A 316 -8.51 0.72 9.75
CA ILE A 316 -8.40 1.66 10.88
C ILE A 316 -8.98 3.03 10.48
N GLU A 317 -8.81 3.43 9.23
CA GLU A 317 -9.35 4.66 8.68
C GLU A 317 -10.87 4.57 8.46
#